data_c866b25967d7c4fc4d2a723f1bf37abd
#
_entry.id   c866b25967d7c4fc4d2a723f1bf37abd
#
_cell.length_a   1.000
_cell.length_b   1.000
_cell.length_c   1.000
_cell.angle_alpha   90.00
_cell.angle_beta   90.00
_cell.angle_gamma   90.00
#
_symmetry.space_group_name_H-M   'P 1'
#
loop_
_entity.id
_entity.type
_entity.pdbx_description
1 polymer ?
#
loop_
_entity_poly.entity_id
_entity_poly.type
_entity_poly.pdbx_seq_one_letter_code
_entity_poly.pdbx_strand_id
1 'polypeptide(L)'
;MKEVPARLALALLLPLAGLAQTPPPPGAVYGAYPHNYQEIITAWLNSALVDPKSVKIKWLGEPRPGELDVGKNHQVAGFLVDFSVNARNMFGAYTGPQKHTALIRDGQVVTATGFVVR
;
A
#
# COMPACT_ATOMS: atom_id res chain seq x y z
N MET A 1 10.93 11.58 -56.34
CA MET A 1 11.04 11.50 -55.81
C MET A 1 10.81 11.54 -55.22
N LYS A 2 11.03 11.20 -54.92
CA LYS A 2 11.07 11.17 -54.26
C LYS A 2 10.96 11.45 -53.38
N GLU A 3 10.93 11.49 -53.00
CA GLU A 3 10.94 11.74 -52.03
C GLU A 3 10.35 11.61 -51.25
N VAL A 4 10.16 11.36 -51.28
CA VAL A 4 9.53 11.14 -50.58
C VAL A 4 9.60 10.71 -49.47
N PRO A 5 10.06 10.23 -49.40
CA PRO A 5 10.27 9.67 -48.28
C PRO A 5 10.59 10.45 -47.18
N ALA A 6 10.88 11.32 -47.37
CA ALA A 6 11.29 12.08 -46.41
C ALA A 6 10.40 12.31 -45.36
N ARG A 7 9.37 12.50 -45.61
CA ARG A 7 8.59 12.96 -44.74
C ARG A 7 8.19 12.14 -43.69
N LEU A 8 8.11 11.14 -43.86
CA LEU A 8 7.63 10.34 -42.97
C LEU A 8 8.42 10.16 -41.82
N ALA A 9 9.54 10.19 -41.90
CA ALA A 9 10.39 9.99 -40.83
C ALA A 9 10.16 10.98 -39.73
N LEU A 10 9.78 12.10 -40.08
CA LEU A 10 9.60 13.08 -39.13
C LEU A 10 8.59 12.78 -38.13
N ALA A 11 7.54 12.23 -38.52
CA ALA A 11 6.49 11.97 -37.62
C ALA A 11 6.85 11.05 -36.54
N LEU A 12 7.77 10.18 -36.81
CA LEU A 12 8.14 9.30 -35.84
C LEU A 12 8.68 9.86 -34.62
N LEU A 13 9.38 10.87 -34.71
CA LEU A 13 10.05 11.40 -33.56
C LEU A 13 9.15 12.02 -32.56
N LEU A 14 8.12 12.64 -32.98
CA LEU A 14 7.30 13.35 -32.05
C LEU A 14 6.55 12.52 -31.05
N PRO A 15 5.97 11.43 -31.45
CA PRO A 15 5.25 10.64 -30.49
C PRO A 15 6.10 10.10 -29.38
N LEU A 16 7.32 9.80 -29.68
CA LEU A 16 8.18 9.30 -28.66
C LEU A 16 8.41 10.29 -27.56
N ALA A 17 8.59 11.51 -27.91
CA ALA A 17 8.83 12.51 -26.94
C ALA A 17 7.62 12.68 -26.03
N GLY A 18 6.44 12.60 -26.59
CA GLY A 18 5.25 12.74 -25.79
C GLY A 18 5.10 11.62 -24.80
N LEU A 19 5.41 10.41 -25.22
CA LEU A 19 5.28 9.30 -24.33
C LEU A 19 6.23 9.40 -23.15
N ALA A 20 7.40 9.89 -23.36
CA ALA A 20 8.37 10.01 -22.31
C ALA A 20 7.93 10.93 -21.20
N GLN A 21 7.00 11.79 -21.48
CA GLN A 21 6.55 12.75 -20.48
C GLN A 21 5.28 12.35 -19.80
N THR A 22 4.72 11.20 -20.12
CA THR A 22 3.50 10.73 -19.53
C THR A 22 3.81 10.17 -18.15
N PRO A 23 3.14 10.63 -17.10
CA PRO A 23 3.40 10.07 -15.78
C PRO A 23 2.91 8.63 -15.72
N PRO A 24 3.54 7.80 -14.89
CA PRO A 24 3.09 6.42 -14.74
C PRO A 24 1.71 6.37 -14.11
N PRO A 25 0.92 5.35 -14.41
CA PRO A 25 -0.36 5.19 -13.77
C PRO A 25 -0.17 4.92 -12.27
N PRO A 26 -1.14 5.26 -11.44
CA PRO A 26 -1.01 5.07 -9.99
C PRO A 26 -0.63 3.64 -9.60
N GLY A 27 -1.14 2.65 -10.31
CA GLY A 27 -0.81 1.27 -10.01
C GLY A 27 0.65 0.93 -10.19
N ALA A 28 1.38 1.68 -11.03
CA ALA A 28 2.80 1.43 -11.23
C ALA A 28 3.63 1.90 -10.03
N VAL A 29 3.13 2.87 -9.28
CA VAL A 29 3.86 3.42 -8.14
C VAL A 29 3.44 2.77 -6.83
N TYR A 30 2.14 2.62 -6.63
CA TYR A 30 1.62 2.19 -5.33
C TYR A 30 1.08 0.76 -5.33
N GLY A 31 1.03 0.11 -6.50
CA GLY A 31 0.43 -1.20 -6.63
C GLY A 31 -1.07 -1.09 -6.85
N ALA A 32 -1.75 -2.23 -6.81
CA ALA A 32 -3.19 -2.26 -7.03
C ALA A 32 -3.93 -1.74 -5.80
N TYR A 33 -5.03 -1.05 -6.03
CA TYR A 33 -5.85 -0.55 -4.94
C TYR A 33 -6.44 -1.73 -4.16
N PRO A 34 -6.26 -1.78 -2.84
CA PRO A 34 -6.71 -2.93 -2.08
C PRO A 34 -8.19 -2.82 -1.69
N HIS A 35 -9.08 -3.20 -2.59
CA HIS A 35 -10.52 -3.14 -2.32
C HIS A 35 -10.90 -4.00 -1.13
N ASN A 36 -10.17 -5.10 -0.91
CA ASN A 36 -10.43 -6.01 0.20
C ASN A 36 -9.47 -5.76 1.38
N TYR A 37 -9.14 -4.50 1.61
CA TYR A 37 -8.15 -4.16 2.65
C TYR A 37 -8.53 -4.66 4.03
N GLN A 38 -9.83 -4.71 4.35
CA GLN A 38 -10.24 -5.18 5.66
C GLN A 38 -9.90 -6.65 5.85
N GLU A 39 -10.11 -7.46 4.82
CA GLU A 39 -9.76 -8.87 4.88
C GLU A 39 -8.26 -9.07 4.96
N ILE A 40 -7.52 -8.30 4.18
CA ILE A 40 -6.06 -8.39 4.17
C ILE A 40 -5.49 -8.08 5.55
N ILE A 41 -5.94 -7.01 6.16
CA ILE A 41 -5.43 -6.60 7.46
C ILE A 41 -5.89 -7.56 8.55
N THR A 42 -7.13 -8.02 8.48
CA THR A 42 -7.63 -8.97 9.47
C THR A 42 -6.83 -10.27 9.44
N ALA A 43 -6.52 -10.76 8.25
CA ALA A 43 -5.71 -11.97 8.11
C ALA A 43 -4.29 -11.74 8.65
N TRP A 44 -3.72 -10.57 8.39
CA TRP A 44 -2.39 -10.24 8.90
C TRP A 44 -2.37 -10.18 10.41
N LEU A 45 -3.42 -9.66 11.03
CA LEU A 45 -3.51 -9.55 12.48
C LEU A 45 -3.51 -10.93 13.15
N ASN A 46 -3.93 -11.97 12.46
CA ASN A 46 -3.86 -13.31 13.02
C ASN A 46 -2.43 -13.74 13.35
N SER A 47 -1.45 -13.19 12.63
CA SER A 47 -0.05 -13.51 12.93
C SER A 47 0.62 -12.44 13.80
N ALA A 48 0.04 -11.26 13.89
CA ALA A 48 0.65 -10.15 14.61
C ALA A 48 0.18 -10.04 16.06
N LEU A 49 -0.96 -10.61 16.40
CA LEU A 49 -1.55 -10.47 17.73
C LEU A 49 -1.37 -11.71 18.58
N VAL A 50 -1.29 -11.51 19.88
CA VAL A 50 -1.20 -12.60 20.84
C VAL A 50 -2.50 -13.40 20.87
N ASP A 51 -3.62 -12.71 20.85
CA ASP A 51 -4.95 -13.33 20.89
C ASP A 51 -5.80 -12.74 19.77
N PRO A 52 -5.63 -13.23 18.54
CA PRO A 52 -6.30 -12.63 17.40
C PRO A 52 -7.81 -12.79 17.43
N LYS A 53 -8.33 -13.79 18.14
CA LYS A 53 -9.77 -13.97 18.20
C LYS A 53 -10.45 -12.93 19.07
N SER A 54 -9.69 -12.23 19.89
CA SER A 54 -10.24 -11.20 20.77
C SER A 54 -10.29 -9.84 20.13
N VAL A 55 -9.78 -9.69 18.90
CA VAL A 55 -9.56 -8.39 18.30
C VAL A 55 -10.87 -7.65 18.03
N LYS A 56 -10.85 -6.35 18.35
CA LYS A 56 -11.90 -5.43 17.98
C LYS A 56 -11.27 -4.36 17.13
N ILE A 57 -11.68 -4.29 15.86
CA ILE A 57 -11.08 -3.39 14.89
C ILE A 57 -12.05 -2.27 14.58
N LYS A 58 -11.52 -1.05 14.53
CA LYS A 58 -12.28 0.10 14.05
C LYS A 58 -11.52 0.67 12.86
N TRP A 59 -12.18 0.70 11.70
CA TRP A 59 -11.58 1.24 10.48
C TRP A 59 -11.74 2.75 10.51
N LEU A 60 -10.62 3.48 10.30
CA LEU A 60 -10.61 4.93 10.46
C LEU A 60 -10.62 5.68 9.13
N GLY A 61 -10.56 4.96 8.03
CA GLY A 61 -10.61 5.57 6.71
C GLY A 61 -10.34 4.54 5.64
N GLU A 62 -10.44 4.97 4.40
CA GLU A 62 -10.18 4.10 3.27
C GLU A 62 -8.71 4.15 2.88
N PRO A 63 -8.22 3.16 2.12
CA PRO A 63 -6.83 3.17 1.69
C PRO A 63 -6.48 4.42 0.91
N ARG A 64 -5.32 4.99 1.20
CA ARG A 64 -4.79 6.16 0.49
C ARG A 64 -3.37 5.88 0.03
N PRO A 65 -2.94 6.37 -1.12
CA PRO A 65 -1.57 6.15 -1.57
C PRO A 65 -0.57 6.84 -0.67
N GLY A 66 0.55 6.23 -0.43
CA GLY A 66 1.59 6.81 0.40
C GLY A 66 2.77 5.88 0.56
N GLU A 67 3.64 6.22 1.50
CA GLU A 67 4.88 5.48 1.75
C GLU A 67 5.10 5.34 3.24
N LEU A 68 5.71 4.23 3.63
CA LEU A 68 6.17 4.02 4.99
C LEU A 68 7.60 3.51 4.98
N ASP A 69 8.31 3.82 6.07
CA ASP A 69 9.65 3.35 6.29
C ASP A 69 9.62 1.88 6.70
N VAL A 70 10.46 1.09 6.07
CA VAL A 70 10.60 -0.31 6.46
C VAL A 70 11.96 -0.57 7.10
N GLY A 71 12.67 0.51 7.48
CA GLY A 71 13.95 0.42 8.17
C GLY A 71 15.10 0.91 7.32
N LYS A 72 16.16 1.39 7.96
CA LYS A 72 17.41 1.79 7.31
C LYS A 72 17.20 2.75 6.14
N ASN A 73 16.35 3.73 6.33
CA ASN A 73 16.05 4.73 5.29
C ASN A 73 15.46 4.14 4.03
N HIS A 74 14.82 2.99 4.15
CA HIS A 74 14.19 2.34 3.03
C HIS A 74 12.68 2.54 3.10
N GLN A 75 12.10 3.16 2.10
CA GLN A 75 10.67 3.42 2.06
C GLN A 75 10.01 2.59 0.99
N VAL A 76 8.80 2.12 1.27
CA VAL A 76 8.00 1.36 0.33
C VAL A 76 6.73 2.13 0.06
N ALA A 77 6.39 2.26 -1.22
CA ALA A 77 5.15 2.88 -1.65
C ALA A 77 4.05 1.83 -1.71
N GLY A 78 2.85 2.24 -1.35
CA GLY A 78 1.70 1.35 -1.37
C GLY A 78 0.46 2.12 -0.94
N PHE A 79 -0.51 1.41 -0.36
CA PHE A 79 -1.71 2.06 0.16
C PHE A 79 -1.71 1.98 1.68
N LEU A 80 -1.93 3.14 2.28
CA LEU A 80 -1.95 3.27 3.74
C LEU A 80 -3.37 3.14 4.24
N VAL A 81 -3.56 2.34 5.28
CA VAL A 81 -4.87 2.15 5.90
C VAL A 81 -4.74 2.42 7.38
N ASP A 82 -5.55 3.34 7.87
CA ASP A 82 -5.57 3.67 9.29
C ASP A 82 -6.67 2.87 9.99
N PHE A 83 -6.34 2.29 11.11
CA PHE A 83 -7.30 1.53 11.88
C PHE A 83 -6.90 1.52 13.34
N SER A 84 -7.87 1.17 14.20
CA SER A 84 -7.64 1.05 15.63
C SER A 84 -7.88 -0.39 16.03
N VAL A 85 -7.03 -0.91 16.90
CA VAL A 85 -7.10 -2.29 17.36
C VAL A 85 -7.17 -2.31 18.87
N ASN A 86 -8.12 -3.07 19.39
CA ASN A 86 -8.17 -3.38 20.82
C ASN A 86 -8.23 -4.91 20.93
N ALA A 87 -7.21 -5.50 21.53
CA ALA A 87 -7.10 -6.94 21.64
C ALA A 87 -6.58 -7.31 23.01
N ARG A 88 -6.82 -8.55 23.43
CA ARG A 88 -6.31 -9.02 24.71
C ARG A 88 -4.84 -9.36 24.60
N ASN A 89 -4.10 -9.05 25.65
CA ASN A 89 -2.68 -9.40 25.74
C ASN A 89 -2.55 -10.84 26.28
N MET A 90 -1.30 -11.24 26.56
CA MET A 90 -1.03 -12.61 27.02
C MET A 90 -1.66 -12.89 28.39
N PHE A 91 -2.07 -11.87 29.13
CA PHE A 91 -2.72 -12.05 30.44
C PHE A 91 -4.24 -12.04 30.34
N GLY A 92 -4.79 -11.98 29.13
CA GLY A 92 -6.22 -12.02 28.89
C GLY A 92 -6.93 -10.69 29.08
N ALA A 93 -6.21 -9.59 29.21
CA ALA A 93 -6.81 -8.28 29.42
C ALA A 93 -6.73 -7.44 28.15
N TYR A 94 -7.81 -6.69 27.88
CA TYR A 94 -7.80 -5.72 26.79
C TYR A 94 -6.93 -4.54 27.20
N THR A 95 -6.07 -4.10 26.27
CA THR A 95 -5.13 -3.01 26.54
C THR A 95 -5.66 -1.64 26.15
N GLY A 96 -6.84 -1.59 25.55
CA GLY A 96 -7.43 -0.35 25.04
C GLY A 96 -7.16 -0.17 23.56
N PRO A 97 -7.96 0.66 22.89
CA PRO A 97 -7.78 0.87 21.45
C PRO A 97 -6.48 1.61 21.15
N GLN A 98 -5.75 1.13 20.17
CA GLN A 98 -4.52 1.76 19.71
C GLN A 98 -4.57 1.94 18.20
N LYS A 99 -4.12 3.10 17.74
CA LYS A 99 -4.16 3.43 16.32
C LYS A 99 -2.92 2.92 15.62
N HIS A 100 -3.12 2.41 14.43
CA HIS A 100 -2.05 1.89 13.59
C HIS A 100 -2.29 2.30 12.14
N THR A 101 -1.21 2.31 11.36
CA THR A 101 -1.30 2.50 9.92
C THR A 101 -0.59 1.32 9.28
N ALA A 102 -1.29 0.60 8.42
CA ALA A 102 -0.69 -0.51 7.68
C ALA A 102 -0.42 -0.07 6.25
N LEU A 103 0.67 -0.57 5.69
CA LEU A 103 0.99 -0.37 4.29
C LEU A 103 0.68 -1.65 3.54
N ILE A 104 -0.22 -1.56 2.57
CA ILE A 104 -0.57 -2.70 1.72
C ILE A 104 0.03 -2.48 0.35
N ARG A 105 0.74 -3.49 -0.14
CA ARG A 105 1.26 -3.50 -1.50
C ARG A 105 0.96 -4.84 -2.13
N ASP A 106 0.29 -4.79 -3.29
CA ASP A 106 -0.01 -6.00 -4.07
C ASP A 106 -0.70 -7.08 -3.22
N GLY A 107 -1.67 -6.67 -2.43
CA GLY A 107 -2.50 -7.59 -1.64
C GLY A 107 -1.91 -8.07 -0.34
N GLN A 108 -0.77 -7.51 0.08
CA GLN A 108 -0.12 -7.94 1.30
C GLN A 108 0.24 -6.77 2.20
N VAL A 109 0.18 -7.00 3.51
CA VAL A 109 0.67 -6.01 4.47
C VAL A 109 2.18 -6.12 4.51
N VAL A 110 2.85 -5.03 4.10
CA VAL A 110 4.31 -4.97 4.08
C VAL A 110 4.82 -4.59 5.46
N THR A 111 4.18 -3.62 6.09
CA THR A 111 4.57 -3.15 7.42
C THR A 111 3.40 -2.42 8.03
N ALA A 112 3.45 -2.22 9.33
CA ALA A 112 2.44 -1.45 10.04
C ALA A 112 3.10 -0.75 11.23
N THR A 113 2.64 0.46 11.52
CA THR A 113 3.21 1.23 12.62
C THR A 113 2.67 0.74 13.96
N GLY A 114 3.53 0.74 14.96
CA GLY A 114 3.10 0.50 16.33
C GLY A 114 2.86 -0.94 16.72
N PHE A 115 3.06 -1.90 15.81
CA PHE A 115 2.88 -3.31 16.15
C PHE A 115 4.18 -3.95 16.59
N VAL A 116 4.08 -4.79 17.61
CA VAL A 116 5.17 -5.67 18.02
C VAL A 116 4.67 -7.07 17.76
N VAL A 117 5.30 -7.76 16.82
CA VAL A 117 4.92 -9.13 16.48
C VAL A 117 5.45 -10.07 17.56
N ARG A 118 4.63 -11.00 17.99
CA ARG A 118 5.00 -11.92 19.05
C ARG A 118 5.17 -13.32 18.53
#